data_714c45d57ebc052b23541f4a79af7bad
#
_entry.id   714c45d57ebc052b23541f4a79af7bad
#
_cell.length_a   1.000
_cell.length_b   1.000
_cell.length_c   1.000
_cell.angle_alpha   90.00
_cell.angle_beta   90.00
_cell.angle_gamma   90.00
#
_symmetry.space_group_name_H-M   'P 1'
#
loop_
_entity.id
_entity.type
_entity.pdbx_description
1 polymer ?
#
loop_
_entity_poly.entity_id
_entity_poly.type
_entity_poly.pdbx_seq_one_letter_code
_entity_poly.pdbx_strand_id
1 'polypeptide(L)'
;MTKEERIAAIDAAIGHGQMMTDDIVHKGSLQNKVICGCRTGYKFKMNNLSYRGVWISTLENISLKVDGEEVSHKDMSIQLRDFLCNVDETGNNTDVFWAAKDECWIIVNKVGGLSAGDHTLEIEVTKRNDFGHSFGEAEEGYAENAHEFQHPTVGKQKIVCRIEEA
;
A
#
# COMPACT_ATOMS: atom_id res chain seq x y z
N MET A 1 3.88 34.77 -5.52
CA MET A 1 4.23 33.33 -5.63
C MET A 1 3.51 32.73 -6.82
N THR A 2 4.23 32.11 -7.70
CA THR A 2 3.64 31.42 -8.85
C THR A 2 2.97 30.13 -8.40
N LYS A 3 2.17 29.54 -9.29
CA LYS A 3 1.53 28.26 -9.05
C LYS A 3 2.57 27.16 -8.81
N GLU A 4 3.62 27.14 -9.62
CA GLU A 4 4.71 26.18 -9.51
C GLU A 4 5.46 26.32 -8.19
N GLU A 5 5.74 27.53 -7.78
CA GLU A 5 6.38 27.80 -6.48
C GLU A 5 5.51 27.35 -5.31
N ARG A 6 4.20 27.53 -5.45
CA ARG A 6 3.25 27.11 -4.44
C ARG A 6 3.18 25.59 -4.33
N ILE A 7 3.12 24.91 -5.46
CA ILE A 7 3.13 23.43 -5.48
C ILE A 7 4.42 22.91 -4.86
N ALA A 8 5.56 23.48 -5.25
CA ALA A 8 6.86 23.10 -4.71
C ALA A 8 6.94 23.34 -3.19
N ALA A 9 6.37 24.44 -2.70
CA ALA A 9 6.34 24.73 -1.27
C ALA A 9 5.47 23.74 -0.50
N ILE A 10 4.34 23.33 -1.08
CA ILE A 10 3.46 22.31 -0.49
C ILE A 10 4.16 20.96 -0.50
N ASP A 11 4.79 20.57 -1.59
CA ASP A 11 5.56 19.33 -1.67
C ASP A 11 6.69 19.31 -0.64
N ALA A 12 7.40 20.41 -0.48
CA ALA A 12 8.45 20.51 0.52
C ALA A 12 7.91 20.42 1.96
N ALA A 13 6.74 20.99 2.21
CA ALA A 13 6.11 21.00 3.52
C ALA A 13 5.56 19.63 3.92
N ILE A 14 4.95 18.91 2.96
CA ILE A 14 4.29 17.63 3.21
C ILE A 14 5.14 16.43 2.80
N GLY A 15 6.03 16.61 1.83
CA GLY A 15 6.79 15.52 1.25
C GLY A 15 7.53 14.68 2.28
N HIS A 16 8.25 15.32 3.18
CA HIS A 16 9.01 14.60 4.20
C HIS A 16 8.14 14.06 5.34
N GLY A 17 7.09 14.78 5.70
CA GLY A 17 6.17 14.35 6.74
C GLY A 17 5.13 13.34 6.28
N GLN A 18 4.91 13.25 4.98
CA GLN A 18 3.91 12.39 4.37
C GLN A 18 4.52 11.33 3.46
N MET A 19 5.83 11.30 3.36
CA MET A 19 6.50 10.29 2.56
C MET A 19 6.18 8.91 3.08
N MET A 20 5.85 8.06 2.14
CA MET A 20 5.68 6.65 2.41
C MET A 20 7.00 6.07 2.88
N THR A 21 6.96 5.31 3.96
CA THR A 21 8.12 4.57 4.41
C THR A 21 8.53 3.51 3.38
N ASP A 22 9.82 3.19 3.32
CA ASP A 22 10.31 2.04 2.58
C ASP A 22 10.24 0.75 3.41
N ASP A 23 9.78 0.83 4.65
CA ASP A 23 9.50 -0.31 5.51
C ASP A 23 8.05 -0.73 5.36
N ILE A 24 7.75 -1.39 4.25
CA ILE A 24 6.39 -1.70 3.82
C ILE A 24 5.93 -3.05 4.35
N VAL A 25 6.77 -4.07 4.21
CA VAL A 25 6.45 -5.43 4.66
C VAL A 25 6.76 -5.57 6.14
N HIS A 26 5.77 -6.01 6.92
CA HIS A 26 6.00 -6.30 8.33
C HIS A 26 6.85 -7.55 8.48
N LYS A 27 8.02 -7.43 9.13
CA LYS A 27 8.96 -8.53 9.31
C LYS A 27 8.31 -9.70 10.04
N GLY A 28 8.55 -10.90 9.53
CA GLY A 28 8.04 -12.11 10.14
C GLY A 28 6.58 -12.42 9.84
N SER A 29 5.92 -11.63 9.00
CA SER A 29 4.50 -11.82 8.69
C SER A 29 4.24 -12.73 7.48
N LEU A 30 5.25 -13.01 6.65
CA LEU A 30 5.07 -13.87 5.47
C LEU A 30 4.72 -15.29 5.90
N GLN A 31 3.61 -15.78 5.39
CA GLN A 31 3.11 -17.12 5.70
C GLN A 31 2.28 -17.66 4.54
N ASN A 32 2.22 -18.97 4.43
CA ASN A 32 1.31 -19.62 3.49
C ASN A 32 -0.12 -19.53 4.01
N LYS A 33 -1.03 -19.36 3.07
CA LYS A 33 -2.47 -19.40 3.34
C LYS A 33 -2.98 -20.81 3.13
N VAL A 34 -3.56 -21.37 4.17
CA VAL A 34 -4.08 -22.75 4.16
C VAL A 34 -5.58 -22.73 4.38
N ILE A 35 -6.31 -23.37 3.48
CA ILE A 35 -7.76 -23.56 3.59
C ILE A 35 -8.05 -25.04 3.44
N CYS A 36 -8.73 -25.62 4.44
CA CYS A 36 -9.07 -27.05 4.45
C CYS A 36 -7.86 -27.95 4.21
N GLY A 37 -6.72 -27.62 4.82
CA GLY A 37 -5.49 -28.39 4.70
C GLY A 37 -4.71 -28.18 3.39
N CYS A 38 -5.23 -27.37 2.48
CA CYS A 38 -4.58 -27.08 1.20
C CYS A 38 -3.95 -25.69 1.22
N ARG A 39 -2.71 -25.57 0.72
CA ARG A 39 -2.07 -24.29 0.51
C ARG A 39 -2.67 -23.64 -0.72
N THR A 40 -3.36 -22.51 -0.52
CA THR A 40 -4.04 -21.80 -1.60
C THR A 40 -3.31 -20.56 -2.05
N GLY A 41 -2.26 -20.21 -1.34
CA GLY A 41 -1.46 -19.02 -1.62
C GLY A 41 -0.60 -18.66 -0.43
N TYR A 42 -0.23 -17.40 -0.37
CA TYR A 42 0.54 -16.84 0.73
C TYR A 42 0.07 -15.43 1.05
N LYS A 43 0.46 -14.93 2.20
CA LYS A 43 0.09 -13.58 2.63
C LYS A 43 1.17 -12.97 3.52
N PHE A 44 1.17 -11.66 3.58
CA PHE A 44 2.01 -10.91 4.50
C PHE A 44 1.29 -9.65 4.94
N LYS A 45 1.66 -9.13 6.11
CA LYS A 45 1.13 -7.83 6.60
C LYS A 45 1.95 -6.69 6.02
N MET A 46 1.25 -5.60 5.70
CA MET A 46 1.89 -4.32 5.42
C MET A 46 1.90 -3.46 6.68
N ASN A 47 3.01 -2.79 6.90
CA ASN A 47 3.08 -1.71 7.87
C ASN A 47 2.25 -0.54 7.36
N ASN A 48 1.63 0.23 8.27
CA ASN A 48 0.85 1.38 7.85
C ASN A 48 1.76 2.40 7.13
N LEU A 49 1.29 2.87 6.00
CA LEU A 49 2.05 3.74 5.10
C LEU A 49 2.08 5.20 5.58
N SER A 50 1.27 5.53 6.56
CA SER A 50 1.20 6.87 7.13
C SER A 50 0.83 6.77 8.61
N TYR A 51 1.48 7.54 9.45
CA TYR A 51 1.18 7.58 10.88
C TYR A 51 -0.26 8.04 11.19
N ARG A 52 -0.90 8.70 10.24
CA ARG A 52 -2.29 9.15 10.36
C ARG A 52 -3.30 8.14 9.83
N GLY A 53 -2.83 7.01 9.31
CA GLY A 53 -3.67 6.06 8.60
C GLY A 53 -3.80 6.39 7.12
N VAL A 54 -4.48 5.52 6.42
CA VAL A 54 -4.57 5.56 4.95
C VAL A 54 -6.00 5.27 4.52
N TRP A 55 -6.57 6.16 3.69
CA TRP A 55 -7.80 5.83 2.98
C TRP A 55 -7.46 4.83 1.87
N ILE A 56 -8.13 3.69 1.86
CA ILE A 56 -7.86 2.63 0.88
C ILE A 56 -7.99 3.13 -0.55
N SER A 57 -8.94 4.02 -0.81
CA SER A 57 -9.13 4.61 -2.14
C SER A 57 -7.94 5.43 -2.65
N THR A 58 -7.00 5.79 -1.79
CA THR A 58 -5.79 6.53 -2.19
C THR A 58 -4.66 5.63 -2.67
N LEU A 59 -4.78 4.33 -2.47
CA LEU A 59 -3.80 3.36 -2.98
C LEU A 59 -4.04 3.19 -4.49
N GLU A 60 -3.08 3.66 -5.30
CA GLU A 60 -3.22 3.64 -6.76
C GLU A 60 -2.59 2.44 -7.41
N ASN A 61 -1.54 1.91 -6.80
CA ASN A 61 -0.84 0.73 -7.33
C ASN A 61 -0.16 -0.03 -6.21
N ILE A 62 -0.27 -1.34 -6.25
CA ILE A 62 0.50 -2.25 -5.42
C ILE A 62 1.09 -3.30 -6.36
N SER A 63 2.40 -3.30 -6.51
CA SER A 63 3.12 -4.25 -7.36
C SER A 63 4.04 -5.10 -6.52
N LEU A 64 4.13 -6.37 -6.83
CA LEU A 64 4.92 -7.33 -6.08
C LEU A 64 5.69 -8.25 -7.03
N LYS A 65 6.95 -8.48 -6.69
CA LYS A 65 7.76 -9.57 -7.26
C LYS A 65 8.19 -10.48 -6.13
N VAL A 66 8.13 -11.77 -6.36
CA VAL A 66 8.61 -12.78 -5.42
C VAL A 66 9.65 -13.62 -6.15
N ASP A 67 10.86 -13.65 -5.61
CA ASP A 67 12.01 -14.37 -6.20
C ASP A 67 12.25 -13.99 -7.67
N GLY A 68 12.06 -12.72 -7.98
CA GLY A 68 12.26 -12.17 -9.33
C GLY A 68 11.07 -12.33 -10.28
N GLU A 69 10.02 -13.04 -9.87
CA GLU A 69 8.82 -13.22 -10.69
C GLU A 69 7.74 -12.22 -10.30
N GLU A 70 7.19 -11.53 -11.30
CA GLU A 70 6.12 -10.58 -11.10
C GLU A 70 4.81 -11.32 -10.77
N VAL A 71 4.13 -10.84 -9.71
CA VAL A 71 2.83 -11.37 -9.31
C VAL A 71 1.75 -10.63 -10.08
N SER A 72 0.86 -11.37 -10.72
CA SER A 72 -0.27 -10.78 -11.44
C SER A 72 -1.24 -10.11 -10.46
N HIS A 73 -1.71 -8.90 -10.78
CA HIS A 73 -2.68 -8.18 -9.97
C HIS A 73 -3.99 -8.94 -9.76
N LYS A 74 -4.40 -9.75 -10.73
CA LYS A 74 -5.60 -10.59 -10.59
C LYS A 74 -5.52 -11.59 -9.44
N ASP A 75 -4.30 -11.96 -9.03
CA ASP A 75 -4.05 -12.91 -7.96
C ASP A 75 -3.83 -12.24 -6.60
N MET A 76 -3.80 -10.92 -6.57
CA MET A 76 -3.50 -10.14 -5.36
C MET A 76 -4.74 -9.47 -4.80
N SER A 77 -4.92 -9.59 -3.50
CA SER A 77 -6.00 -8.94 -2.77
C SER A 77 -5.46 -8.22 -1.55
N ILE A 78 -6.16 -7.20 -1.12
CA ILE A 78 -5.90 -6.48 0.11
C ILE A 78 -7.03 -6.75 1.10
N GLN A 79 -6.67 -7.10 2.32
CA GLN A 79 -7.62 -7.39 3.39
C GLN A 79 -7.38 -6.49 4.59
N LEU A 80 -8.44 -5.86 5.06
CA LEU A 80 -8.43 -4.97 6.21
C LEU A 80 -9.69 -5.24 7.01
N ARG A 81 -9.55 -5.81 8.20
CA ARG A 81 -10.70 -6.30 9.00
C ARG A 81 -11.51 -7.30 8.17
N ASP A 82 -12.81 -7.07 8.01
CA ASP A 82 -13.71 -7.87 7.15
C ASP A 82 -13.76 -7.38 5.70
N PHE A 83 -13.08 -6.30 5.40
CA PHE A 83 -12.99 -5.77 4.04
C PHE A 83 -11.94 -6.53 3.23
N LEU A 84 -12.30 -6.92 2.03
CA LEU A 84 -11.42 -7.62 1.10
C LEU A 84 -11.74 -7.15 -0.33
N CYS A 85 -10.73 -6.72 -1.07
CA CYS A 85 -10.88 -6.45 -2.50
C CYS A 85 -9.61 -6.77 -3.26
N ASN A 86 -9.73 -6.87 -4.58
CA ASN A 86 -8.56 -6.96 -5.46
C ASN A 86 -7.77 -5.65 -5.38
N VAL A 87 -6.44 -5.72 -5.54
CA VAL A 87 -5.57 -4.54 -5.44
C VAL A 87 -5.87 -3.48 -6.51
N ASP A 88 -6.52 -3.84 -7.61
CA ASP A 88 -6.92 -2.89 -8.65
C ASP A 88 -8.27 -2.21 -8.37
N GLU A 89 -8.98 -2.66 -7.34
CA GLU A 89 -10.32 -2.15 -7.00
C GLU A 89 -10.32 -1.20 -5.79
N THR A 90 -9.16 -0.90 -5.24
CA THR A 90 -9.05 -0.05 -4.06
C THR A 90 -9.67 1.34 -4.26
N GLY A 91 -9.52 1.91 -5.45
CA GLY A 91 -10.03 3.25 -5.77
C GLY A 91 -11.54 3.39 -5.68
N ASN A 92 -12.29 2.29 -5.75
CA ASN A 92 -13.75 2.30 -5.65
C ASN A 92 -14.25 2.29 -4.20
N ASN A 93 -13.37 2.15 -3.24
CA ASN A 93 -13.71 1.95 -1.83
C ASN A 93 -13.36 3.20 -1.01
N THR A 94 -14.16 4.23 -1.19
CA THR A 94 -13.91 5.57 -0.63
C THR A 94 -14.25 5.70 0.85
N ASP A 95 -14.93 4.72 1.43
CA ASP A 95 -15.38 4.71 2.81
C ASP A 95 -14.58 3.75 3.72
N VAL A 96 -13.52 3.16 3.20
CA VAL A 96 -12.67 2.23 3.95
C VAL A 96 -11.38 2.92 4.40
N PHE A 97 -11.21 3.02 5.71
CA PHE A 97 -10.04 3.65 6.31
C PHE A 97 -9.17 2.62 7.03
N TRP A 98 -7.89 2.60 6.68
CA TRP A 98 -6.88 1.79 7.34
C TRP A 98 -6.25 2.61 8.47
N ALA A 99 -6.74 2.42 9.68
CA ALA A 99 -6.17 3.07 10.86
C ALA A 99 -4.79 2.49 11.21
N ALA A 100 -3.98 3.26 11.90
CA ALA A 100 -2.60 2.85 12.24
C ALA A 100 -2.52 1.54 13.03
N LYS A 101 -3.57 1.20 13.79
CA LYS A 101 -3.63 -0.03 14.61
C LYS A 101 -4.11 -1.24 13.83
N ASP A 102 -4.73 -1.04 12.68
CA ASP A 102 -5.36 -2.13 11.95
C ASP A 102 -4.34 -2.93 11.15
N GLU A 103 -4.51 -4.23 11.17
CA GLU A 103 -3.69 -5.11 10.34
C GLU A 103 -4.19 -5.08 8.90
N CYS A 104 -3.29 -4.84 7.97
CA CYS A 104 -3.57 -4.88 6.54
C CYS A 104 -2.75 -6.00 5.91
N TRP A 105 -3.44 -6.93 5.29
CA TRP A 105 -2.81 -8.08 4.65
C TRP A 105 -2.85 -7.97 3.14
N ILE A 106 -1.74 -8.31 2.51
CA ILE A 106 -1.70 -8.62 1.08
C ILE A 106 -1.77 -10.12 0.94
N ILE A 107 -2.74 -10.58 0.17
CA ILE A 107 -3.00 -12.01 -0.05
C ILE A 107 -2.74 -12.31 -1.51
N VAL A 108 -1.94 -13.33 -1.76
CA VAL A 108 -1.64 -13.78 -3.12
C VAL A 108 -2.18 -15.20 -3.31
N ASN A 109 -3.02 -15.37 -4.30
CA ASN A 109 -3.50 -16.69 -4.67
C ASN A 109 -2.43 -17.39 -5.51
N LYS A 110 -1.97 -18.52 -5.02
CA LYS A 110 -0.99 -19.36 -5.71
C LYS A 110 -1.15 -20.79 -5.25
N VAL A 111 -1.49 -21.68 -6.15
CA VAL A 111 -1.63 -23.11 -5.83
C VAL A 111 -0.31 -23.64 -5.26
N GLY A 112 -0.40 -24.25 -4.09
CA GLY A 112 0.76 -24.79 -3.39
C GLY A 112 1.53 -23.77 -2.52
N GLY A 113 1.19 -22.49 -2.60
CA GLY A 113 1.85 -21.45 -1.82
C GLY A 113 3.34 -21.28 -2.16
N LEU A 114 4.13 -20.92 -1.16
CA LEU A 114 5.59 -20.80 -1.27
C LEU A 114 6.26 -21.95 -0.51
N SER A 115 7.42 -22.38 -1.02
CA SER A 115 8.25 -23.38 -0.34
C SER A 115 8.82 -22.85 0.98
N ALA A 116 9.21 -23.74 1.88
CA ALA A 116 9.96 -23.36 3.07
C ALA A 116 11.30 -22.75 2.68
N GLY A 117 11.76 -21.81 3.47
CA GLY A 117 13.03 -21.13 3.25
C GLY A 117 12.86 -19.67 2.93
N ASP A 118 13.93 -19.05 2.44
CA ASP A 118 13.98 -17.62 2.19
C ASP A 118 13.37 -17.26 0.83
N HIS A 119 12.60 -16.20 0.81
CA HIS A 119 12.02 -15.62 -0.41
C HIS A 119 12.31 -14.13 -0.45
N THR A 120 12.67 -13.63 -1.61
CA THR A 120 12.89 -12.20 -1.81
C THR A 120 11.61 -11.55 -2.32
N LEU A 121 11.08 -10.61 -1.54
CA LEU A 121 9.92 -9.81 -1.92
C LEU A 121 10.40 -8.43 -2.37
N GLU A 122 9.91 -8.00 -3.53
CA GLU A 122 10.09 -6.64 -4.02
C GLU A 122 8.71 -6.03 -4.18
N ILE A 123 8.39 -5.09 -3.32
CA ILE A 123 7.09 -4.43 -3.30
C ILE A 123 7.22 -2.96 -3.66
N GLU A 124 6.28 -2.48 -4.45
CA GLU A 124 6.14 -1.07 -4.78
C GLU A 124 4.70 -0.66 -4.56
N VAL A 125 4.50 0.37 -3.76
CA VAL A 125 3.17 0.91 -3.47
C VAL A 125 3.14 2.37 -3.87
N THR A 126 2.15 2.74 -4.65
CA THR A 126 1.87 4.12 -5.01
C THR A 126 0.63 4.59 -4.27
N LYS A 127 0.79 5.62 -3.49
CA LYS A 127 -0.28 6.20 -2.70
C LYS A 127 -0.49 7.66 -3.11
N ARG A 128 -1.73 8.00 -3.42
CA ARG A 128 -2.10 9.39 -3.61
C ARG A 128 -2.12 10.07 -2.25
N ASN A 129 -1.55 11.26 -2.19
CA ASN A 129 -1.53 12.03 -0.96
C ASN A 129 -2.89 12.72 -0.75
N ASP A 130 -3.53 12.41 0.37
CA ASP A 130 -4.81 13.02 0.74
C ASP A 130 -4.64 14.30 1.58
N PHE A 131 -3.41 14.75 1.77
CA PHE A 131 -3.08 15.91 2.58
C PHE A 131 -3.77 17.19 2.09
N GLY A 132 -4.11 17.24 0.82
CA GLY A 132 -4.85 18.34 0.25
C GLY A 132 -6.17 18.64 0.95
N HIS A 133 -6.81 17.64 1.52
CA HIS A 133 -8.02 17.83 2.29
C HIS A 133 -7.81 18.67 3.55
N SER A 134 -6.62 18.61 4.13
CA SER A 134 -6.26 19.37 5.32
C SER A 134 -5.97 20.84 5.03
N PHE A 135 -5.56 21.14 3.82
CA PHE A 135 -5.32 22.51 3.38
C PHE A 135 -6.52 23.15 2.71
N GLY A 136 -7.41 22.31 2.22
CA GLY A 136 -8.27 22.65 1.13
C GLY A 136 -9.27 23.74 1.38
N GLU A 137 -10.01 23.64 2.45
CA GLU A 137 -11.20 24.47 2.64
C GLU A 137 -10.87 25.93 2.95
N ALA A 138 -9.67 26.19 3.41
CA ALA A 138 -9.26 27.54 3.82
C ALA A 138 -8.57 28.34 2.72
N GLU A 139 -8.24 27.73 1.59
CA GLU A 139 -7.49 28.38 0.54
C GLU A 139 -8.34 28.70 -0.68
N GLU A 140 -8.29 29.96 -1.11
CA GLU A 140 -8.96 30.40 -2.32
C GLU A 140 -8.43 29.63 -3.54
N GLY A 141 -9.34 29.10 -4.35
CA GLY A 141 -8.99 28.32 -5.54
C GLY A 141 -8.58 26.88 -5.27
N TYR A 142 -8.65 26.42 -4.05
CA TYR A 142 -8.27 25.05 -3.73
C TYR A 142 -9.07 24.01 -4.54
N ALA A 143 -10.38 24.18 -4.60
CA ALA A 143 -11.24 23.21 -5.28
C ALA A 143 -10.91 23.07 -6.78
N GLU A 144 -10.45 24.16 -7.40
CA GLU A 144 -10.06 24.18 -8.80
C GLU A 144 -8.72 23.47 -9.04
N ASN A 145 -7.85 23.48 -8.03
CA ASN A 145 -6.47 23.00 -8.13
C ASN A 145 -6.19 21.79 -7.23
N ALA A 146 -7.23 21.16 -6.70
CA ALA A 146 -7.08 20.07 -5.72
C ALA A 146 -6.17 18.93 -6.25
N HIS A 147 -6.28 18.61 -7.53
CA HIS A 147 -5.46 17.56 -8.16
C HIS A 147 -3.97 17.90 -8.17
N GLU A 148 -3.61 19.17 -8.07
CA GLU A 148 -2.22 19.62 -8.04
C GLU A 148 -1.57 19.43 -6.68
N PHE A 149 -2.37 19.27 -5.63
CA PHE A 149 -1.90 19.08 -4.26
C PHE A 149 -1.92 17.62 -3.82
N GLN A 150 -2.48 16.75 -4.63
CA GLN A 150 -2.61 15.33 -4.35
C GLN A 150 -1.57 14.51 -5.12
N HIS A 151 -0.30 14.85 -4.94
CA HIS A 151 0.78 14.13 -5.61
C HIS A 151 0.91 12.71 -5.10
N PRO A 152 1.08 11.73 -5.99
CA PRO A 152 1.35 10.37 -5.56
C PRO A 152 2.74 10.27 -4.93
N THR A 153 2.84 9.49 -3.89
CA THR A 153 4.12 9.08 -3.31
C THR A 153 4.34 7.60 -3.59
N VAL A 154 5.59 7.22 -3.80
CA VAL A 154 5.96 5.84 -4.13
C VAL A 154 6.90 5.32 -3.06
N GLY A 155 6.54 4.19 -2.47
CA GLY A 155 7.41 3.44 -1.57
C GLY A 155 7.86 2.16 -2.25
N LYS A 156 9.12 1.79 -2.04
CA LYS A 156 9.71 0.57 -2.60
C LYS A 156 10.50 -0.14 -1.52
N GLN A 157 10.37 -1.45 -1.47
CA GLN A 157 11.17 -2.27 -0.57
C GLN A 157 11.56 -3.58 -1.24
N LYS A 158 12.81 -3.96 -1.05
CA LYS A 158 13.31 -5.30 -1.35
C LYS A 158 13.75 -5.95 -0.04
N ILE A 159 13.09 -7.02 0.32
CA ILE A 159 13.30 -7.68 1.60
C ILE A 159 13.31 -9.20 1.44
N VAL A 160 14.14 -9.86 2.23
CA VAL A 160 14.15 -11.33 2.32
C VAL A 160 13.27 -11.72 3.50
N CYS A 161 12.26 -12.53 3.23
CA CYS A 161 11.34 -13.07 4.22
C CYS A 161 11.39 -14.58 4.19
N ARG A 162 11.16 -15.20 5.35
CA ARG A 162 11.28 -16.65 5.48
C ARG A 162 9.94 -17.30 5.74
N ILE A 163 9.68 -18.38 5.02
CA ILE A 163 8.61 -19.33 5.32
C ILE A 163 9.23 -20.43 6.18
N GLU A 164 8.79 -20.53 7.43
CA GLU A 164 9.34 -21.50 8.39
C GLU A 164 8.89 -22.92 8.08
N GLU A 165 7.65 -23.08 7.63
CA GLU A 165 7.06 -24.37 7.31
C GLU A 165 6.52 -24.39 5.89
N ALA A 166 6.83 -25.46 5.19
CA ALA A 166 6.31 -25.68 3.85
C ALA A 166 4.94 -26.38 3.89
#